data_bd07c3a8f31fa838b36a855d008a6678
#
_entry.id   bd07c3a8f31fa838b36a855d008a6678
#
_cell.length_a   1.000
_cell.length_b   1.000
_cell.length_c   1.000
_cell.angle_alpha   90.00
_cell.angle_beta   90.00
_cell.angle_gamma   90.00
#
_symmetry.space_group_name_H-M   'P 1'
#
loop_
_entity.id
_entity.type
_entity.pdbx_description
1 polymer ?
#
loop_
_entity_poly.entity_id
_entity_poly.type
_entity_poly.pdbx_seq_one_letter_code
_entity_poly.pdbx_strand_id
1 'polypeptide(L)'
;MKIFLTGATGFTGSRVVPLLLKNGYEVRCLYRASSDRSVVRSALENADYAKKFEFARSGRSLASDLQDDVEWVQGDLSDTQVLTSAMQGTDALVNIASLGFGHADSIIRAVQNAGIKRAIFISTTAIFTQLNAKSKKVRVAAELAIETSGLKYTILRPTMIYGSPRDRNMWRLIRFMRYSPIIPVFGDGKSLQQPIYVDDVAQAVASCLSNEATIGKSYNIAGKYSLTYNEVIDTIARQMKKRVWKLHIPSKPVVALLSLFERLRFPFPIKAEQVMRLNENKDFSYAEAQSDFGFSPLAFEEGIGLELGK
;
A
#
# COMPACT_ATOMS: atom_id res chain seq x y z
N MET A 1 -20.01 13.03 3.17
CA MET A 1 -19.84 11.94 2.18
C MET A 1 -19.47 10.68 2.93
N LYS A 2 -20.19 9.60 2.69
CA LYS A 2 -19.96 8.31 3.34
C LYS A 2 -19.16 7.38 2.42
N ILE A 3 -18.03 6.88 2.89
CA ILE A 3 -17.08 6.08 2.12
C ILE A 3 -17.20 4.61 2.52
N PHE A 4 -17.41 3.72 1.54
CA PHE A 4 -17.21 2.29 1.76
C PHE A 4 -15.74 1.93 1.54
N LEU A 5 -15.09 1.32 2.54
CA LEU A 5 -13.67 1.02 2.48
C LEU A 5 -13.39 -0.47 2.66
N THR A 6 -12.62 -1.06 1.74
CA THR A 6 -12.13 -2.42 1.84
C THR A 6 -10.65 -2.45 2.24
N GLY A 7 -10.23 -3.45 3.00
CA GLY A 7 -8.84 -3.59 3.42
C GLY A 7 -8.44 -2.67 4.58
N ALA A 8 -9.41 -2.14 5.35
CA ALA A 8 -9.19 -1.25 6.50
C ALA A 8 -8.19 -1.78 7.52
N THR A 9 -8.24 -3.06 7.84
CA THR A 9 -7.37 -3.71 8.83
C THR A 9 -5.97 -4.04 8.31
N GLY A 10 -5.72 -3.77 7.02
CA GLY A 10 -4.40 -3.92 6.40
C GLY A 10 -3.43 -2.81 6.78
N PHE A 11 -2.16 -2.96 6.38
CA PHE A 11 -1.10 -1.98 6.62
C PHE A 11 -1.46 -0.58 6.08
N THR A 12 -1.84 -0.47 4.82
CA THR A 12 -2.23 0.81 4.20
C THR A 12 -3.58 1.29 4.72
N GLY A 13 -4.57 0.38 4.85
CA GLY A 13 -5.92 0.74 5.26
C GLY A 13 -5.99 1.36 6.65
N SER A 14 -5.17 0.87 7.59
CA SER A 14 -5.09 1.44 8.94
C SER A 14 -4.54 2.87 8.98
N ARG A 15 -3.93 3.36 7.90
CA ARG A 15 -3.51 4.76 7.74
C ARG A 15 -4.54 5.60 6.99
N VAL A 16 -5.26 4.98 6.05
CA VAL A 16 -6.30 5.67 5.27
C VAL A 16 -7.51 6.00 6.13
N VAL A 17 -7.98 5.07 6.96
CA VAL A 17 -9.20 5.28 7.79
C VAL A 17 -9.10 6.53 8.66
N PRO A 18 -8.06 6.72 9.51
CA PRO A 18 -7.95 7.93 10.33
C PRO A 18 -7.89 9.22 9.51
N LEU A 19 -7.23 9.18 8.34
CA LEU A 19 -7.12 10.35 7.48
C LEU A 19 -8.47 10.73 6.86
N LEU A 20 -9.30 9.76 6.45
CA LEU A 20 -10.63 10.01 5.92
C LEU A 20 -11.55 10.60 6.99
N LEU A 21 -11.56 10.05 8.20
CA LEU A 21 -12.32 10.58 9.33
C LEU A 21 -11.91 12.03 9.64
N LYS A 22 -10.61 12.31 9.66
CA LYS A 22 -10.08 13.66 9.83
C LYS A 22 -10.60 14.64 8.78
N ASN A 23 -10.69 14.21 7.53
CA ASN A 23 -11.21 15.03 6.44
C ASN A 23 -12.76 15.18 6.49
N GLY A 24 -13.40 14.67 7.54
CA GLY A 24 -14.85 14.79 7.77
C GLY A 24 -15.69 13.80 6.97
N TYR A 25 -15.09 12.72 6.47
CA TYR A 25 -15.82 11.63 5.85
C TYR A 25 -16.35 10.66 6.90
N GLU A 26 -17.56 10.14 6.69
CA GLU A 26 -18.05 8.95 7.39
C GLU A 26 -17.46 7.71 6.72
N VAL A 27 -17.04 6.71 7.49
CA VAL A 27 -16.35 5.53 6.93
C VAL A 27 -17.06 4.25 7.36
N ARG A 28 -17.49 3.47 6.37
CA ARG A 28 -17.97 2.10 6.56
C ARG A 28 -16.90 1.14 6.06
N CYS A 29 -16.37 0.31 6.97
CA CYS A 29 -15.27 -0.62 6.70
C CYS A 29 -15.75 -2.05 6.55
N LEU A 30 -15.40 -2.69 5.44
CA LEU A 30 -15.57 -4.15 5.27
C LEU A 30 -14.48 -4.89 6.04
N TYR A 31 -14.88 -5.90 6.83
CA TYR A 31 -13.94 -6.79 7.51
C TYR A 31 -14.33 -8.26 7.36
N ARG A 32 -13.37 -9.15 7.36
CA ARG A 32 -13.59 -10.60 7.41
C ARG A 32 -13.58 -11.08 8.87
N ALA A 33 -14.22 -12.20 9.17
CA ALA A 33 -14.23 -12.79 10.52
C ALA A 33 -12.82 -12.93 11.14
N SER A 34 -11.80 -13.21 10.30
CA SER A 34 -10.39 -13.31 10.72
C SER A 34 -9.66 -11.97 10.83
N SER A 35 -10.31 -10.84 10.56
CA SER A 35 -9.67 -9.53 10.57
C SER A 35 -9.52 -8.99 11.99
N ASP A 36 -8.33 -8.50 12.31
CA ASP A 36 -8.06 -7.81 13.57
C ASP A 36 -8.40 -6.31 13.44
N ARG A 37 -9.54 -5.91 13.98
CA ARG A 37 -10.02 -4.51 13.96
C ARG A 37 -9.27 -3.61 14.95
N SER A 38 -8.60 -4.18 15.96
CA SER A 38 -7.82 -3.40 16.94
C SER A 38 -6.71 -2.57 16.30
N VAL A 39 -6.28 -2.97 15.11
CA VAL A 39 -5.28 -2.26 14.31
C VAL A 39 -5.72 -0.85 13.93
N VAL A 40 -6.98 -0.68 13.53
CA VAL A 40 -7.54 0.65 13.19
C VAL A 40 -7.71 1.45 14.47
N ARG A 41 -8.17 0.82 15.55
CA ARG A 41 -8.25 1.44 16.88
C ARG A 41 -6.89 1.98 17.31
N SER A 42 -5.85 1.15 17.30
CA SER A 42 -4.50 1.57 17.67
C SER A 42 -3.94 2.69 16.78
N ALA A 43 -4.34 2.73 15.50
CA ALA A 43 -3.96 3.83 14.61
C ALA A 43 -4.67 5.14 14.97
N LEU A 44 -5.92 5.09 15.44
CA LEU A 44 -6.68 6.26 15.91
C LEU A 44 -6.17 6.77 17.27
N GLU A 45 -5.75 5.85 18.16
CA GLU A 45 -5.23 6.16 19.50
C GLU A 45 -3.78 6.67 19.47
N ASN A 46 -3.06 6.52 18.37
CA ASN A 46 -1.66 6.94 18.29
C ASN A 46 -1.53 8.46 18.39
N ALA A 47 -0.99 8.94 19.53
CA ALA A 47 -0.81 10.36 19.83
C ALA A 47 0.02 11.12 18.79
N ASP A 48 0.98 10.45 18.12
CA ASP A 48 1.77 11.05 17.03
C ASP A 48 0.92 11.26 15.78
N TYR A 49 -0.04 10.39 15.55
CA TYR A 49 -1.03 10.57 14.49
C TYR A 49 -2.00 11.71 14.86
N ALA A 50 -2.41 11.79 16.11
CA ALA A 50 -3.26 12.87 16.64
C ALA A 50 -2.56 14.23 16.60
N LYS A 51 -1.28 14.31 17.01
CA LYS A 51 -0.47 15.56 17.03
C LYS A 51 -0.12 16.06 15.64
N LYS A 52 0.21 15.15 14.70
CA LYS A 52 0.57 15.50 13.32
C LYS A 52 -0.63 16.04 12.54
N PHE A 53 -1.79 15.88 13.11
CA PHE A 53 -3.06 16.27 12.56
C PHE A 53 -3.88 17.03 13.64
N GLU A 54 -3.47 18.25 14.01
CA GLU A 54 -4.26 19.12 14.88
C GLU A 54 -5.70 19.22 14.38
N PHE A 55 -6.61 18.61 15.12
CA PHE A 55 -8.02 18.63 14.81
C PHE A 55 -8.61 20.00 15.17
N ALA A 56 -8.90 20.79 14.17
CA ALA A 56 -9.73 21.97 14.28
C ALA A 56 -11.24 21.59 14.42
N ARG A 57 -11.57 20.79 15.43
CA ARG A 57 -12.96 20.63 15.88
C ARG A 57 -13.02 20.55 17.40
N SER A 58 -13.45 21.67 17.97
CA SER A 58 -14.10 21.83 19.28
C SER A 58 -14.03 20.64 20.26
N GLY A 59 -13.07 20.65 21.19
CA GLY A 59 -13.26 20.21 22.58
C GLY A 59 -13.55 18.74 22.88
N ARG A 60 -13.52 17.82 21.94
CA ARG A 60 -13.80 16.39 22.18
C ARG A 60 -12.50 15.56 22.28
N SER A 61 -12.50 14.59 23.19
CA SER A 61 -11.41 13.62 23.34
C SER A 61 -11.34 12.73 22.11
N LEU A 62 -10.24 12.81 21.35
CA LEU A 62 -10.10 12.28 19.99
C LEU A 62 -10.28 10.76 19.85
N ALA A 63 -9.90 9.97 20.84
CA ALA A 63 -9.81 8.51 20.67
C ALA A 63 -11.14 7.78 20.88
N SER A 64 -11.98 8.22 21.82
CA SER A 64 -13.27 7.59 22.10
C SER A 64 -14.33 7.93 21.04
N ASP A 65 -14.36 9.18 20.62
CA ASP A 65 -15.41 9.68 19.71
C ASP A 65 -15.22 9.23 18.27
N LEU A 66 -13.96 9.04 17.81
CA LEU A 66 -13.69 8.58 16.44
C LEU A 66 -13.90 7.06 16.24
N GLN A 67 -13.99 6.28 17.32
CA GLN A 67 -14.30 4.85 17.21
C GLN A 67 -15.75 4.60 16.83
N ASP A 68 -16.65 5.48 17.27
CA ASP A 68 -18.09 5.43 16.96
C ASP A 68 -18.36 5.92 15.53
N ASP A 69 -17.41 6.65 14.90
CA ASP A 69 -17.53 7.16 13.53
C ASP A 69 -17.17 6.10 12.46
N VAL A 70 -16.64 4.92 12.85
CA VAL A 70 -16.35 3.81 11.95
C VAL A 70 -17.43 2.75 12.02
N GLU A 71 -18.24 2.66 10.98
CA GLU A 71 -19.19 1.56 10.84
C GLU A 71 -18.49 0.31 10.30
N TRP A 72 -18.71 -0.84 10.93
CA TRP A 72 -18.10 -2.10 10.54
C TRP A 72 -19.12 -3.07 9.99
N VAL A 73 -18.88 -3.58 8.77
CA VAL A 73 -19.71 -4.60 8.14
C VAL A 73 -18.89 -5.83 7.82
N GLN A 74 -19.36 -6.99 8.27
CA GLN A 74 -18.69 -8.25 7.97
C GLN A 74 -19.07 -8.74 6.58
N GLY A 75 -18.06 -9.18 5.80
CA GLY A 75 -18.28 -9.76 4.48
C GLY A 75 -16.98 -10.22 3.82
N ASP A 76 -17.14 -10.86 2.66
CA ASP A 76 -16.01 -11.28 1.82
C ASP A 76 -16.10 -10.64 0.43
N LEU A 77 -14.94 -10.32 -0.16
CA LEU A 77 -14.85 -9.68 -1.48
C LEU A 77 -15.33 -10.56 -2.64
N SER A 78 -15.45 -11.85 -2.43
CA SER A 78 -15.97 -12.79 -3.41
C SER A 78 -17.51 -12.82 -3.48
N ASP A 79 -18.20 -12.32 -2.46
CA ASP A 79 -19.66 -12.32 -2.37
C ASP A 79 -20.25 -10.98 -2.82
N THR A 80 -20.69 -10.92 -4.07
CA THR A 80 -21.26 -9.71 -4.66
C THR A 80 -22.56 -9.25 -3.97
N GLN A 81 -23.38 -10.17 -3.44
CA GLN A 81 -24.66 -9.80 -2.80
C GLN A 81 -24.40 -9.14 -1.45
N VAL A 82 -23.53 -9.75 -0.63
CA VAL A 82 -23.11 -9.19 0.65
C VAL A 82 -22.44 -7.84 0.44
N LEU A 83 -21.54 -7.72 -0.55
CA LEU A 83 -20.91 -6.44 -0.89
C LEU A 83 -21.92 -5.38 -1.30
N THR A 84 -22.88 -5.72 -2.17
CA THR A 84 -23.91 -4.78 -2.62
C THR A 84 -24.70 -4.25 -1.43
N SER A 85 -25.19 -5.15 -0.56
CA SER A 85 -25.94 -4.76 0.64
C SER A 85 -25.10 -3.89 1.58
N ALA A 86 -23.82 -4.26 1.78
CA ALA A 86 -22.90 -3.51 2.63
C ALA A 86 -22.59 -2.11 2.09
N MET A 87 -22.63 -1.92 0.77
CA MET A 87 -22.37 -0.64 0.08
C MET A 87 -23.60 0.28 0.02
N GLN A 88 -24.80 -0.20 0.32
CA GLN A 88 -26.01 0.62 0.26
C GLN A 88 -25.90 1.86 1.18
N GLY A 89 -26.29 3.02 0.64
CA GLY A 89 -26.23 4.29 1.37
C GLY A 89 -24.82 4.87 1.54
N THR A 90 -23.84 4.39 0.76
CA THR A 90 -22.51 5.02 0.68
C THR A 90 -22.33 5.74 -0.65
N ASP A 91 -21.50 6.79 -0.66
CA ASP A 91 -21.34 7.69 -1.82
C ASP A 91 -20.18 7.29 -2.71
N ALA A 92 -19.13 6.69 -2.13
CA ALA A 92 -17.93 6.30 -2.86
C ALA A 92 -17.30 5.02 -2.30
N LEU A 93 -16.54 4.33 -3.16
CA LEU A 93 -15.69 3.19 -2.78
C LEU A 93 -14.22 3.62 -2.66
N VAL A 94 -13.54 3.14 -1.61
CA VAL A 94 -12.07 3.08 -1.53
C VAL A 94 -11.65 1.63 -1.38
N ASN A 95 -11.14 1.03 -2.45
CA ASN A 95 -10.66 -0.35 -2.43
C ASN A 95 -9.15 -0.41 -2.20
N ILE A 96 -8.75 -0.78 -0.98
CA ILE A 96 -7.36 -0.99 -0.59
C ILE A 96 -7.01 -2.49 -0.64
N ALA A 97 -8.00 -3.35 -0.61
CA ALA A 97 -7.77 -4.78 -0.75
C ALA A 97 -7.11 -5.11 -2.09
N SER A 98 -6.17 -6.06 -2.05
CA SER A 98 -5.34 -6.37 -3.23
C SER A 98 -6.18 -6.86 -4.42
N LEU A 99 -6.04 -6.20 -5.56
CA LEU A 99 -6.61 -6.65 -6.84
C LEU A 99 -6.01 -7.96 -7.36
N GLY A 100 -4.85 -8.35 -6.83
CA GLY A 100 -4.16 -9.60 -7.21
C GLY A 100 -4.85 -10.90 -6.76
N PHE A 101 -5.95 -10.82 -6.00
CA PHE A 101 -6.74 -11.98 -5.58
C PHE A 101 -7.92 -12.30 -6.49
N GLY A 102 -8.17 -11.51 -7.54
CA GLY A 102 -9.19 -11.80 -8.56
C GLY A 102 -10.62 -11.39 -8.16
N HIS A 103 -10.79 -10.46 -7.22
CA HIS A 103 -12.11 -10.00 -6.76
C HIS A 103 -12.60 -8.73 -7.49
N ALA A 104 -11.93 -8.27 -8.55
CA ALA A 104 -12.29 -7.02 -9.21
C ALA A 104 -13.71 -7.05 -9.76
N ASP A 105 -14.12 -8.11 -10.43
CA ASP A 105 -15.45 -8.23 -11.04
C ASP A 105 -16.56 -8.21 -9.99
N SER A 106 -16.40 -8.91 -8.86
CA SER A 106 -17.38 -8.90 -7.78
C SER A 106 -17.51 -7.52 -7.15
N ILE A 107 -16.39 -6.82 -6.95
CA ILE A 107 -16.37 -5.46 -6.41
C ILE A 107 -17.05 -4.50 -7.39
N ILE A 108 -16.71 -4.51 -8.68
CA ILE A 108 -17.29 -3.64 -9.70
C ILE A 108 -18.82 -3.83 -9.77
N ARG A 109 -19.29 -5.09 -9.85
CA ARG A 109 -20.72 -5.38 -9.86
C ARG A 109 -21.43 -4.89 -8.61
N ALA A 110 -20.83 -5.07 -7.43
CA ALA A 110 -21.41 -4.59 -6.18
C ALA A 110 -21.52 -3.06 -6.15
N VAL A 111 -20.50 -2.35 -6.62
CA VAL A 111 -20.48 -0.88 -6.74
C VAL A 111 -21.58 -0.38 -7.66
N GLN A 112 -21.73 -1.02 -8.84
CA GLN A 112 -22.77 -0.68 -9.82
C GLN A 112 -24.17 -0.95 -9.25
N ASN A 113 -24.39 -2.11 -8.64
CA ASN A 113 -25.68 -2.49 -8.04
C ASN A 113 -26.06 -1.59 -6.86
N ALA A 114 -25.08 -1.08 -6.09
CA ALA A 114 -25.31 -0.13 -5.01
C ALA A 114 -25.49 1.32 -5.50
N GLY A 115 -25.32 1.59 -6.80
CA GLY A 115 -25.47 2.91 -7.39
C GLY A 115 -24.32 3.87 -7.10
N ILE A 116 -23.19 3.37 -6.59
CA ILE A 116 -21.99 4.16 -6.31
C ILE A 116 -21.33 4.52 -7.64
N LYS A 117 -21.04 5.81 -7.82
CA LYS A 117 -20.42 6.30 -9.07
C LYS A 117 -18.91 6.53 -8.93
N ARG A 118 -18.42 6.96 -7.76
CA ARG A 118 -17.01 7.29 -7.50
C ARG A 118 -16.27 6.12 -6.85
N ALA A 119 -15.13 5.72 -7.41
CA ALA A 119 -14.36 4.61 -6.86
C ALA A 119 -12.85 4.86 -6.98
N ILE A 120 -12.12 4.69 -5.87
CA ILE A 120 -10.66 4.69 -5.82
C ILE A 120 -10.17 3.25 -5.64
N PHE A 121 -9.26 2.82 -6.49
CA PHE A 121 -8.67 1.49 -6.42
C PHE A 121 -7.16 1.57 -6.19
N ILE A 122 -6.66 0.86 -5.19
CA ILE A 122 -5.23 0.68 -4.99
C ILE A 122 -4.77 -0.56 -5.76
N SER A 123 -3.95 -0.32 -6.78
CA SER A 123 -3.20 -1.33 -7.54
C SER A 123 -1.74 -1.36 -7.09
N THR A 124 -0.80 -1.51 -8.01
CA THR A 124 0.65 -1.48 -7.73
C THR A 124 1.45 -1.33 -9.02
N THR A 125 2.61 -0.67 -8.95
CA THR A 125 3.57 -0.63 -10.07
C THR A 125 4.14 -2.02 -10.44
N ALA A 126 3.88 -3.07 -9.63
CA ALA A 126 4.26 -4.44 -9.98
C ALA A 126 3.55 -4.99 -11.24
N ILE A 127 2.54 -4.31 -11.78
CA ILE A 127 1.98 -4.63 -13.11
C ILE A 127 2.98 -4.42 -14.24
N PHE A 128 3.98 -3.56 -14.06
CA PHE A 128 5.02 -3.25 -15.05
C PHE A 128 6.22 -4.21 -15.01
N THR A 129 6.28 -5.15 -14.04
CA THR A 129 7.39 -6.12 -13.96
C THR A 129 7.57 -6.87 -15.26
N GLN A 130 8.80 -7.12 -15.68
CA GLN A 130 9.14 -7.96 -16.82
C GLN A 130 9.07 -9.46 -16.49
N LEU A 131 8.97 -9.80 -15.22
CA LEU A 131 8.86 -11.18 -14.76
C LEU A 131 7.48 -11.76 -15.07
N ASN A 132 7.44 -13.06 -15.43
CA ASN A 132 6.18 -13.76 -15.69
C ASN A 132 5.48 -14.16 -14.37
N ALA A 133 5.12 -13.17 -13.57
CA ALA A 133 4.44 -13.37 -12.29
C ALA A 133 2.93 -13.61 -12.49
N LYS A 134 2.40 -14.69 -11.92
CA LYS A 134 0.95 -15.01 -11.98
C LYS A 134 0.09 -13.82 -11.53
N SER A 135 0.50 -13.15 -10.46
CA SER A 135 -0.22 -12.00 -9.91
C SER A 135 -0.22 -10.75 -10.82
N LYS A 136 0.71 -10.63 -11.76
CA LYS A 136 0.71 -9.56 -12.77
C LYS A 136 -0.51 -9.66 -13.68
N LYS A 137 -0.74 -10.85 -14.26
CA LYS A 137 -1.86 -11.10 -15.18
C LYS A 137 -3.21 -10.78 -14.53
N VAL A 138 -3.39 -11.20 -13.27
CA VAL A 138 -4.63 -10.94 -12.52
C VAL A 138 -4.83 -9.45 -12.27
N ARG A 139 -3.79 -8.72 -11.91
CA ARG A 139 -3.88 -7.27 -11.67
C ARG A 139 -4.12 -6.47 -12.94
N VAL A 140 -3.46 -6.82 -14.05
CA VAL A 140 -3.69 -6.18 -15.36
C VAL A 140 -5.13 -6.38 -15.81
N ALA A 141 -5.66 -7.60 -15.68
CA ALA A 141 -7.06 -7.88 -15.99
C ALA A 141 -8.02 -7.09 -15.07
N ALA A 142 -7.70 -6.97 -13.79
CA ALA A 142 -8.48 -6.20 -12.85
C ALA A 142 -8.51 -4.69 -13.20
N GLU A 143 -7.36 -4.10 -13.56
CA GLU A 143 -7.32 -2.70 -13.99
C GLU A 143 -8.14 -2.49 -15.25
N LEU A 144 -7.99 -3.36 -16.25
CA LEU A 144 -8.79 -3.30 -17.47
C LEU A 144 -10.29 -3.38 -17.18
N ALA A 145 -10.73 -4.28 -16.30
CA ALA A 145 -12.12 -4.39 -15.89
C ALA A 145 -12.62 -3.10 -15.21
N ILE A 146 -11.79 -2.47 -14.38
CA ILE A 146 -12.12 -1.18 -13.75
C ILE A 146 -12.22 -0.08 -14.81
N GLU A 147 -11.27 0.01 -15.73
CA GLU A 147 -11.22 1.02 -16.80
C GLU A 147 -12.43 0.94 -17.74
N THR A 148 -12.92 -0.27 -17.99
CA THR A 148 -14.08 -0.51 -18.86
C THR A 148 -15.43 -0.57 -18.13
N SER A 149 -15.44 -0.37 -16.78
CA SER A 149 -16.64 -0.55 -15.95
C SER A 149 -17.68 0.57 -16.06
N GLY A 150 -17.32 1.72 -16.64
CA GLY A 150 -18.16 2.92 -16.64
C GLY A 150 -18.21 3.69 -15.30
N LEU A 151 -17.47 3.26 -14.31
CA LEU A 151 -17.35 3.97 -13.02
C LEU A 151 -16.51 5.25 -13.17
N LYS A 152 -16.76 6.24 -12.35
CA LYS A 152 -15.85 7.37 -12.14
C LYS A 152 -14.66 6.90 -11.29
N TYR A 153 -13.81 6.07 -11.88
CA TYR A 153 -12.69 5.45 -11.18
C TYR A 153 -11.45 6.36 -11.09
N THR A 154 -10.58 6.06 -10.13
CA THR A 154 -9.16 6.43 -10.13
C THR A 154 -8.37 5.20 -9.67
N ILE A 155 -7.31 4.84 -10.38
CA ILE A 155 -6.40 3.77 -9.99
C ILE A 155 -5.10 4.41 -9.50
N LEU A 156 -4.70 4.07 -8.27
CA LEU A 156 -3.41 4.45 -7.72
C LEU A 156 -2.47 3.23 -7.72
N ARG A 157 -1.31 3.36 -8.32
CA ARG A 157 -0.28 2.31 -8.45
C ARG A 157 0.92 2.64 -7.57
N PRO A 158 0.87 2.35 -6.25
CA PRO A 158 2.02 2.58 -5.39
C PRO A 158 3.19 1.68 -5.76
N THR A 159 4.40 2.18 -5.54
CA THR A 159 5.63 1.41 -5.48
C THR A 159 5.68 0.60 -4.19
N MET A 160 6.86 0.17 -3.72
CA MET A 160 6.99 -0.57 -2.46
C MET A 160 6.62 0.31 -1.27
N ILE A 161 5.46 0.05 -0.66
CA ILE A 161 4.98 0.81 0.50
C ILE A 161 5.73 0.37 1.75
N TYR A 162 6.21 1.34 2.56
CA TYR A 162 6.87 1.12 3.85
C TYR A 162 6.35 2.13 4.89
N GLY A 163 6.74 1.99 6.17
CA GLY A 163 6.46 3.00 7.20
C GLY A 163 5.88 2.45 8.50
N SER A 164 5.96 1.15 8.76
CA SER A 164 5.67 0.58 10.08
C SER A 164 6.15 -0.86 10.21
N PRO A 165 6.22 -1.41 11.44
CA PRO A 165 6.54 -2.83 11.67
C PRO A 165 5.62 -3.83 10.96
N ARG A 166 4.52 -3.36 10.39
CA ARG A 166 3.54 -4.19 9.67
C ARG A 166 3.83 -4.34 8.18
N ASP A 167 4.74 -3.53 7.61
CA ASP A 167 5.20 -3.78 6.26
C ASP A 167 6.05 -5.07 6.20
N ARG A 168 5.99 -5.75 5.06
CA ARG A 168 6.60 -7.07 4.93
C ARG A 168 7.99 -7.04 4.28
N ASN A 169 8.42 -5.89 3.81
CA ASN A 169 9.66 -5.76 3.03
C ASN A 169 10.69 -4.93 3.76
N MET A 170 10.43 -3.64 3.96
CA MET A 170 11.37 -2.71 4.57
C MET A 170 11.63 -3.06 6.04
N TRP A 171 10.56 -3.35 6.81
CA TRP A 171 10.72 -3.75 8.19
C TRP A 171 11.54 -5.04 8.38
N ARG A 172 11.43 -6.00 7.45
CA ARG A 172 12.28 -7.21 7.49
C ARG A 172 13.75 -6.86 7.30
N LEU A 173 14.06 -5.96 6.36
CA LEU A 173 15.42 -5.47 6.16
C LEU A 173 15.92 -4.73 7.40
N ILE A 174 15.14 -3.78 7.93
CA ILE A 174 15.46 -3.04 9.16
C ILE A 174 15.69 -4.01 10.32
N ARG A 175 14.78 -4.98 10.51
CA ARG A 175 14.92 -5.99 11.56
C ARG A 175 16.19 -6.82 11.39
N PHE A 176 16.50 -7.26 10.17
CA PHE A 176 17.72 -8.00 9.90
C PHE A 176 18.97 -7.17 10.23
N MET A 177 18.99 -5.90 9.80
CA MET A 177 20.08 -4.96 10.07
C MET A 177 20.25 -4.63 11.56
N ARG A 178 19.24 -4.84 12.40
CA ARG A 178 19.37 -4.69 13.86
C ARG A 178 20.34 -5.74 14.46
N TYR A 179 20.31 -6.96 13.92
CA TYR A 179 21.04 -8.11 14.49
C TYR A 179 22.29 -8.49 13.69
N SER A 180 22.36 -8.20 12.40
CA SER A 180 23.50 -8.55 11.56
C SER A 180 24.23 -7.31 11.04
N PRO A 181 25.55 -7.23 11.20
CA PRO A 181 26.36 -6.20 10.54
C PRO A 181 26.66 -6.54 9.08
N ILE A 182 26.42 -7.79 8.64
CA ILE A 182 26.65 -8.22 7.26
C ILE A 182 25.31 -8.40 6.56
N ILE A 183 25.13 -7.65 5.47
CA ILE A 183 23.88 -7.63 4.70
C ILE A 183 24.11 -8.32 3.36
N PRO A 184 23.48 -9.47 3.08
CA PRO A 184 23.55 -10.10 1.78
C PRO A 184 22.81 -9.27 0.73
N VAL A 185 23.49 -8.94 -0.35
CA VAL A 185 22.95 -8.22 -1.51
C VAL A 185 23.03 -9.16 -2.71
N PHE A 186 21.87 -9.57 -3.21
CA PHE A 186 21.80 -10.46 -4.38
C PHE A 186 21.96 -9.63 -5.67
N GLY A 187 23.10 -9.76 -6.34
CA GLY A 187 23.51 -8.91 -7.44
C GLY A 187 24.50 -7.82 -7.00
N ASP A 188 24.62 -6.78 -7.82
CA ASP A 188 25.54 -5.66 -7.55
C ASP A 188 24.91 -4.55 -6.67
N GLY A 189 23.61 -4.68 -6.37
CA GLY A 189 22.87 -3.72 -5.57
C GLY A 189 22.64 -2.36 -6.25
N LYS A 190 22.86 -2.26 -7.57
CA LYS A 190 22.68 -1.03 -8.36
C LYS A 190 21.25 -0.85 -8.90
N SER A 191 20.42 -1.90 -8.84
CA SER A 191 19.03 -1.82 -9.30
C SER A 191 18.25 -0.79 -8.50
N LEU A 192 17.52 0.04 -9.22
CA LEU A 192 16.75 1.14 -8.64
C LEU A 192 15.53 0.64 -7.87
N GLN A 193 15.31 1.22 -6.72
CA GLN A 193 14.13 1.05 -5.87
C GLN A 193 13.56 2.44 -5.57
N GLN A 194 12.25 2.55 -5.47
CA GLN A 194 11.59 3.82 -5.20
C GLN A 194 10.51 3.63 -4.13
N PRO A 195 10.89 3.33 -2.88
CA PRO A 195 9.94 3.05 -1.82
C PRO A 195 9.13 4.31 -1.46
N ILE A 196 7.81 4.11 -1.24
CA ILE A 196 6.87 5.17 -0.86
C ILE A 196 6.43 5.01 0.59
N TYR A 197 6.37 6.12 1.33
CA TYR A 197 5.89 6.13 2.70
C TYR A 197 4.37 5.92 2.75
N VAL A 198 3.89 5.15 3.71
CA VAL A 198 2.49 4.73 3.77
C VAL A 198 1.51 5.89 3.93
N ASP A 199 1.90 6.95 4.64
CA ASP A 199 1.03 8.13 4.82
C ASP A 199 0.90 8.94 3.52
N ASP A 200 1.91 8.92 2.63
CA ASP A 200 1.81 9.53 1.29
C ASP A 200 0.78 8.79 0.43
N VAL A 201 0.71 7.46 0.56
CA VAL A 201 -0.34 6.67 -0.11
C VAL A 201 -1.72 7.02 0.43
N ALA A 202 -1.84 7.17 1.77
CA ALA A 202 -3.10 7.56 2.38
C ALA A 202 -3.54 8.97 1.94
N GLN A 203 -2.59 9.91 1.87
CA GLN A 203 -2.85 11.27 1.38
C GLN A 203 -3.28 11.27 -0.10
N ALA A 204 -2.63 10.47 -0.95
CA ALA A 204 -3.03 10.33 -2.35
C ALA A 204 -4.48 9.83 -2.51
N VAL A 205 -4.90 8.85 -1.69
CA VAL A 205 -6.29 8.37 -1.66
C VAL A 205 -7.25 9.50 -1.30
N ALA A 206 -6.96 10.24 -0.22
CA ALA A 206 -7.82 11.33 0.25
C ALA A 206 -7.91 12.47 -0.78
N SER A 207 -6.79 12.85 -1.40
CA SER A 207 -6.74 13.89 -2.43
C SER A 207 -7.54 13.52 -3.69
N CYS A 208 -7.54 12.24 -4.09
CA CYS A 208 -8.29 11.79 -5.26
C CYS A 208 -9.81 11.73 -5.02
N LEU A 209 -10.28 11.54 -3.78
CA LEU A 209 -11.72 11.39 -3.51
C LEU A 209 -12.55 12.60 -3.90
N SER A 210 -12.04 13.80 -3.61
CA SER A 210 -12.71 15.09 -3.86
C SER A 210 -12.27 15.78 -5.14
N ASN A 211 -11.29 15.20 -5.87
CA ASN A 211 -10.73 15.84 -7.06
C ASN A 211 -11.26 15.18 -8.35
N GLU A 212 -12.12 15.90 -9.06
CA GLU A 212 -12.72 15.43 -10.32
C GLU A 212 -11.69 15.26 -11.46
N ALA A 213 -10.57 15.99 -11.44
CA ALA A 213 -9.51 15.86 -12.44
C ALA A 213 -8.86 14.45 -12.46
N THR A 214 -9.05 13.68 -11.39
CA THR A 214 -8.53 12.31 -11.26
C THR A 214 -9.47 11.23 -11.80
N ILE A 215 -10.69 11.59 -12.21
CA ILE A 215 -11.67 10.64 -12.72
C ILE A 215 -11.24 10.07 -14.07
N GLY A 216 -11.33 8.74 -14.21
CA GLY A 216 -10.94 8.02 -15.42
C GLY A 216 -9.43 7.87 -15.61
N LYS A 217 -8.64 8.15 -14.58
CA LYS A 217 -7.17 8.13 -14.67
C LYS A 217 -6.52 7.10 -13.75
N SER A 218 -5.31 6.71 -14.13
CA SER A 218 -4.45 5.78 -13.41
C SER A 218 -3.10 6.43 -13.14
N TYR A 219 -2.68 6.51 -11.87
CA TYR A 219 -1.45 7.20 -11.48
C TYR A 219 -0.44 6.27 -10.84
N ASN A 220 0.83 6.40 -11.25
CA ASN A 220 1.91 5.89 -10.42
C ASN A 220 2.11 6.82 -9.23
N ILE A 221 2.14 6.26 -8.03
CA ILE A 221 2.49 6.97 -6.80
C ILE A 221 3.74 6.32 -6.22
N ALA A 222 4.84 7.03 -6.32
CA ALA A 222 6.17 6.52 -6.01
C ALA A 222 6.86 7.41 -4.98
N GLY A 223 7.92 6.91 -4.35
CA GLY A 223 8.75 7.73 -3.47
C GLY A 223 9.44 8.86 -4.23
N LYS A 224 9.91 9.86 -3.51
CA LYS A 224 10.44 11.12 -4.06
C LYS A 224 11.58 10.93 -5.06
N TYR A 225 12.45 9.96 -4.79
CA TYR A 225 13.61 9.65 -5.63
C TYR A 225 13.76 8.14 -5.78
N SER A 226 14.29 7.73 -6.93
CA SER A 226 14.81 6.37 -7.11
C SER A 226 16.18 6.26 -6.46
N LEU A 227 16.37 5.19 -5.70
CA LEU A 227 17.61 4.87 -4.97
C LEU A 227 18.09 3.50 -5.42
N THR A 228 19.39 3.31 -5.56
CA THR A 228 19.97 1.98 -5.70
C THR A 228 19.67 1.16 -4.42
N TYR A 229 19.59 -0.16 -4.54
CA TYR A 229 19.40 -1.00 -3.35
C TYR A 229 20.53 -0.83 -2.32
N ASN A 230 21.75 -0.52 -2.79
CA ASN A 230 22.86 -0.15 -1.92
C ASN A 230 22.59 1.14 -1.13
N GLU A 231 22.04 2.18 -1.77
CA GLU A 231 21.69 3.44 -1.11
C GLU A 231 20.54 3.26 -0.12
N VAL A 232 19.56 2.40 -0.42
CA VAL A 232 18.50 2.02 0.52
C VAL A 232 19.11 1.46 1.81
N ILE A 233 20.05 0.49 1.70
CA ILE A 233 20.74 -0.09 2.86
C ILE A 233 21.55 0.99 3.60
N ASP A 234 22.30 1.83 2.90
CA ASP A 234 23.14 2.86 3.50
C ASP A 234 22.30 3.90 4.26
N THR A 235 21.15 4.30 3.71
CA THR A 235 20.25 5.24 4.35
C THR A 235 19.64 4.65 5.64
N ILE A 236 19.19 3.39 5.61
CA ILE A 236 18.71 2.70 6.81
C ILE A 236 19.82 2.60 7.86
N ALA A 237 21.04 2.18 7.45
CA ALA A 237 22.18 2.04 8.35
C ALA A 237 22.54 3.38 9.04
N ARG A 238 22.54 4.48 8.27
CA ARG A 238 22.78 5.83 8.76
C ARG A 238 21.72 6.24 9.77
N GLN A 239 20.45 6.03 9.46
CA GLN A 239 19.35 6.32 10.37
C GLN A 239 19.39 5.45 11.63
N MET A 240 19.84 4.21 11.56
CA MET A 240 20.06 3.34 12.71
C MET A 240 21.35 3.65 13.48
N LYS A 241 22.21 4.58 12.99
CA LYS A 241 23.56 4.85 13.53
C LYS A 241 24.41 3.57 13.62
N LYS A 242 24.29 2.69 12.62
CA LYS A 242 25.01 1.42 12.53
C LYS A 242 25.96 1.39 11.33
N ARG A 243 27.08 0.70 11.48
CA ARG A 243 27.94 0.32 10.36
C ARG A 243 27.52 -1.05 9.88
N VAL A 244 27.34 -1.19 8.56
CA VAL A 244 26.98 -2.45 7.91
C VAL A 244 27.91 -2.73 6.74
N TRP A 245 28.13 -4.00 6.47
CA TRP A 245 28.94 -4.48 5.36
C TRP A 245 28.01 -5.16 4.36
N LYS A 246 28.06 -4.74 3.12
CA LYS A 246 27.26 -5.33 2.03
C LYS A 246 28.04 -6.48 1.40
N LEU A 247 27.53 -7.71 1.56
CA LEU A 247 28.10 -8.91 0.92
C LEU A 247 27.36 -9.13 -0.41
N HIS A 248 27.98 -8.75 -1.52
CA HIS A 248 27.41 -8.93 -2.84
C HIS A 248 27.55 -10.38 -3.30
N ILE A 249 26.43 -11.04 -3.56
CA ILE A 249 26.33 -12.43 -3.98
C ILE A 249 25.78 -12.44 -5.41
N PRO A 250 26.46 -13.05 -6.41
CA PRO A 250 25.98 -13.10 -7.78
C PRO A 250 24.53 -13.65 -7.84
N SER A 251 23.62 -12.90 -8.46
CA SER A 251 22.18 -13.26 -8.45
C SER A 251 21.86 -14.50 -9.29
N LYS A 252 22.57 -14.71 -10.43
CA LYS A 252 22.28 -15.83 -11.34
C LYS A 252 22.40 -17.21 -10.68
N PRO A 253 23.52 -17.58 -10.02
CA PRO A 253 23.62 -18.88 -9.35
C PRO A 253 22.64 -19.03 -8.18
N VAL A 254 22.35 -17.94 -7.43
CA VAL A 254 21.35 -17.97 -6.37
C VAL A 254 19.94 -18.26 -6.92
N VAL A 255 19.55 -17.58 -7.99
CA VAL A 255 18.26 -17.83 -8.66
C VAL A 255 18.16 -19.26 -9.16
N ALA A 256 19.24 -19.81 -9.78
CA ALA A 256 19.26 -21.19 -10.26
C ALA A 256 19.07 -22.18 -9.10
N LEU A 257 19.81 -22.00 -7.99
CA LEU A 257 19.69 -22.84 -6.80
C LEU A 257 18.30 -22.77 -6.15
N LEU A 258 17.75 -21.57 -6.00
CA LEU A 258 16.41 -21.38 -5.43
C LEU A 258 15.34 -22.00 -6.33
N SER A 259 15.45 -21.85 -7.65
CA SER A 259 14.54 -22.49 -8.61
C SER A 259 14.60 -24.01 -8.54
N LEU A 260 15.78 -24.59 -8.30
CA LEU A 260 15.94 -26.04 -8.07
C LEU A 260 15.24 -26.46 -6.78
N PHE A 261 15.40 -25.70 -5.69
CA PHE A 261 14.71 -25.98 -4.41
C PHE A 261 13.19 -25.90 -4.55
N GLU A 262 12.68 -24.90 -5.27
CA GLU A 262 11.25 -24.77 -5.57
C GLU A 262 10.72 -25.98 -6.37
N ARG A 263 11.49 -26.43 -7.39
CA ARG A 263 11.14 -27.63 -8.19
C ARG A 263 11.12 -28.90 -7.35
N LEU A 264 12.06 -29.04 -6.42
CA LEU A 264 12.14 -30.17 -5.48
C LEU A 264 11.18 -30.02 -4.30
N ARG A 265 10.37 -28.97 -4.27
CA ARG A 265 9.45 -28.61 -3.16
C ARG A 265 10.15 -28.50 -1.80
N PHE A 266 11.45 -28.17 -1.81
CA PHE A 266 12.19 -27.93 -0.58
C PHE A 266 11.78 -26.57 0.00
N PRO A 267 11.35 -26.49 1.28
CA PRO A 267 10.92 -25.24 1.89
C PRO A 267 12.15 -24.34 2.13
N PHE A 268 12.24 -23.23 1.42
CA PHE A 268 13.25 -22.19 1.64
C PHE A 268 12.56 -20.84 1.86
N PRO A 269 13.06 -19.99 2.79
CA PRO A 269 12.38 -18.75 3.18
C PRO A 269 12.39 -17.65 2.09
N ILE A 270 13.28 -17.78 1.11
CA ILE A 270 13.43 -16.84 -0.01
C ILE A 270 13.12 -17.57 -1.31
N LYS A 271 12.34 -16.95 -2.19
CA LYS A 271 11.99 -17.48 -3.51
C LYS A 271 12.87 -16.87 -4.60
N ALA A 272 13.11 -17.62 -5.67
CA ALA A 272 13.84 -17.15 -6.84
C ALA A 272 13.24 -15.85 -7.41
N GLU A 273 11.91 -15.76 -7.49
CA GLU A 273 11.19 -14.55 -7.95
C GLU A 273 11.52 -13.32 -7.08
N GLN A 274 11.70 -13.47 -5.77
CA GLN A 274 12.03 -12.35 -4.89
C GLN A 274 13.41 -11.79 -5.19
N VAL A 275 14.40 -12.66 -5.45
CA VAL A 275 15.76 -12.26 -5.86
C VAL A 275 15.72 -11.56 -7.21
N MET A 276 14.98 -12.10 -8.20
CA MET A 276 14.83 -11.47 -9.51
C MET A 276 14.16 -10.09 -9.39
N ARG A 277 13.12 -9.94 -8.58
CA ARG A 277 12.42 -8.65 -8.34
C ARG A 277 13.30 -7.59 -7.70
N LEU A 278 14.26 -7.98 -6.85
CA LEU A 278 15.23 -7.04 -6.27
C LEU A 278 16.21 -6.50 -7.32
N ASN A 279 16.43 -7.25 -8.40
CA ASN A 279 17.33 -6.88 -9.49
C ASN A 279 16.60 -6.18 -10.67
N GLU A 280 15.29 -5.93 -10.58
CA GLU A 280 14.55 -5.08 -11.52
C GLU A 280 14.62 -3.62 -11.07
N ASN A 281 14.84 -2.71 -12.02
CA ASN A 281 14.71 -1.27 -11.79
C ASN A 281 13.24 -0.90 -11.54
N LYS A 282 13.03 -0.11 -10.49
CA LYS A 282 11.75 0.46 -10.11
C LYS A 282 11.92 1.97 -10.01
N ASP A 283 11.79 2.60 -11.16
CA ASP A 283 11.89 4.03 -11.35
C ASP A 283 10.64 4.48 -12.12
N PHE A 284 9.72 5.12 -11.43
CA PHE A 284 8.40 5.48 -11.95
C PHE A 284 8.15 6.97 -11.78
N SER A 285 7.85 7.65 -12.87
CA SER A 285 7.41 9.04 -12.80
C SER A 285 6.05 9.13 -12.11
N TYR A 286 5.91 10.12 -11.23
CA TYR A 286 4.66 10.52 -10.59
C TYR A 286 4.23 11.94 -11.01
N ALA A 287 4.77 12.45 -12.12
CA ALA A 287 4.54 13.82 -12.58
C ALA A 287 3.05 14.12 -12.84
N GLU A 288 2.29 13.15 -13.35
CA GLU A 288 0.85 13.31 -13.55
C GLU A 288 0.10 13.44 -12.22
N ALA A 289 0.45 12.64 -11.22
CA ALA A 289 -0.11 12.74 -9.88
C ALA A 289 0.23 14.09 -9.21
N GLN A 290 1.44 14.58 -9.41
CA GLN A 290 1.87 15.89 -8.92
C GLN A 290 1.08 17.01 -9.60
N SER A 291 0.89 16.94 -10.91
CA SER A 291 0.16 17.95 -11.69
C SER A 291 -1.32 17.98 -11.33
N ASP A 292 -1.98 16.82 -11.25
CA ASP A 292 -3.43 16.72 -11.17
C ASP A 292 -3.96 16.91 -9.74
N PHE A 293 -3.23 16.47 -8.73
CA PHE A 293 -3.70 16.56 -7.33
C PHE A 293 -2.61 16.93 -6.31
N GLY A 294 -1.49 17.48 -6.76
CA GLY A 294 -0.44 18.01 -5.89
C GLY A 294 0.34 16.95 -5.11
N PHE A 295 0.45 15.71 -5.65
CA PHE A 295 1.17 14.64 -4.99
C PHE A 295 2.64 15.01 -4.74
N SER A 296 3.06 14.99 -3.47
CA SER A 296 4.42 15.36 -3.04
C SER A 296 4.91 14.40 -1.96
N PRO A 297 5.55 13.28 -2.34
CA PRO A 297 5.96 12.26 -1.38
C PRO A 297 7.17 12.67 -0.55
N LEU A 298 7.28 12.13 0.66
CA LEU A 298 8.43 12.27 1.54
C LEU A 298 9.70 11.69 0.91
N ALA A 299 10.86 12.27 1.26
CA ALA A 299 12.13 11.64 0.97
C ALA A 299 12.29 10.35 1.79
N PHE A 300 12.98 9.35 1.22
CA PHE A 300 13.14 8.05 1.86
C PHE A 300 13.82 8.16 3.24
N GLU A 301 14.78 9.06 3.38
CA GLU A 301 15.50 9.30 4.63
C GLU A 301 14.56 9.80 5.74
N GLU A 302 13.65 10.70 5.41
CA GLU A 302 12.64 11.24 6.33
C GLU A 302 11.68 10.14 6.77
N GLY A 303 11.15 9.38 5.81
CA GLY A 303 10.21 8.29 6.09
C GLY A 303 10.82 7.16 6.92
N ILE A 304 12.09 6.81 6.69
CA ILE A 304 12.82 5.83 7.53
C ILE A 304 13.05 6.38 8.94
N GLY A 305 13.32 7.66 9.08
CA GLY A 305 13.38 8.32 10.40
C GLY A 305 12.09 8.10 11.19
N LEU A 306 10.95 8.38 10.56
CA LEU A 306 9.63 8.18 11.16
C LEU A 306 9.35 6.70 11.49
N GLU A 307 9.72 5.76 10.61
CA GLU A 307 9.54 4.31 10.86
C GLU A 307 10.39 3.81 12.04
N LEU A 308 11.54 4.40 12.27
CA LEU A 308 12.43 4.09 13.38
C LEU A 308 12.07 4.80 14.69
N GLY A 309 11.04 5.66 14.69
CA GLY A 309 10.57 6.40 15.87
C GLY A 309 11.46 7.60 16.22
N LYS A 310 11.97 8.30 15.19
CA LYS A 310 12.80 9.50 15.33
C LYS A 310 12.07 10.76 14.91
#